data_8d8e04f1cd36880b475050de78208fad
#
_entry.id   8d8e04f1cd36880b475050de78208fad
#
_cell.length_a   1.000
_cell.length_b   1.000
_cell.length_c   1.000
_cell.angle_alpha   90.00
_cell.angle_beta   90.00
_cell.angle_gamma   90.00
#
_symmetry.space_group_name_H-M   'P 1'
#
loop_
_entity.id
_entity.type
_entity.pdbx_description
1 polymer ?
#
loop_
_entity_poly.entity_id
_entity_poly.type
_entity_poly.pdbx_seq_one_letter_code
_entity_poly.pdbx_strand_id
1 'polypeptide(L)'
;MKKSKLSKYIILGAIAAVVATFILPKKEIRKGHPRDYAEIAADGTLHAATEYNSISFYVDGDTLSGFHYELIEAFARDHGLQVAITPEMSFNERLEGLANGRFDVIAYGILATSELKDSLLLTSPIVLNRQVLVQRKTDSPDDSLFIKSQLDLAGKTLNVVEGSPSILRIRNLGNEIGDTIYIKEVEKYGSEQLIALVAHGDIDYAVCEESIARAAADSLPQIDINTAISFTQFYSWGVSKQSPVLLDSLLRH
;
A
#
# COMPACT_ATOMS: atom_id res chain seq x y z
N MET A 1 40.53 17.86 30.31
CA MET A 1 39.76 16.86 31.09
C MET A 1 38.21 16.90 30.88
N LYS A 2 37.63 17.62 29.91
CA LYS A 2 36.18 17.68 29.69
C LYS A 2 35.62 16.68 28.62
N LYS A 3 36.48 16.11 27.76
CA LYS A 3 36.02 15.20 26.65
C LYS A 3 35.62 13.78 27.11
N SER A 4 36.09 13.31 28.26
CA SER A 4 35.80 11.94 28.72
C SER A 4 34.40 11.77 29.33
N LYS A 5 33.77 12.81 29.84
CA LYS A 5 32.41 12.73 30.40
C LYS A 5 31.34 12.69 29.31
N LEU A 6 31.51 13.46 28.22
CA LEU A 6 30.57 13.50 27.10
C LEU A 6 30.47 12.14 26.37
N SER A 7 31.60 11.47 26.18
CA SER A 7 31.67 10.13 25.59
C SER A 7 30.93 9.09 26.44
N LYS A 8 30.99 9.16 27.77
CA LYS A 8 30.27 8.24 28.66
C LYS A 8 28.75 8.41 28.58
N TYR A 9 28.26 9.65 28.45
CA TYR A 9 26.80 9.90 28.30
C TYR A 9 26.26 9.48 26.94
N ILE A 10 27.06 9.60 25.87
CA ILE A 10 26.71 9.10 24.54
C ILE A 10 26.62 7.57 24.53
N ILE A 11 27.58 6.88 25.17
CA ILE A 11 27.58 5.41 25.30
C ILE A 11 26.43 4.96 26.19
N LEU A 12 26.13 5.64 27.29
CA LEU A 12 25.00 5.33 28.17
C LEU A 12 23.67 5.55 27.48
N GLY A 13 23.54 6.61 26.66
CA GLY A 13 22.36 6.88 25.82
C GLY A 13 22.14 5.83 24.73
N ALA A 14 23.24 5.39 24.09
CA ALA A 14 23.18 4.33 23.08
C ALA A 14 22.79 2.97 23.69
N ILE A 15 23.31 2.64 24.88
CA ILE A 15 22.95 1.42 25.61
C ILE A 15 21.48 1.49 26.08
N ALA A 16 21.01 2.63 26.56
CA ALA A 16 19.61 2.82 26.95
C ALA A 16 18.65 2.69 25.76
N ALA A 17 19.02 3.20 24.57
CA ALA A 17 18.25 3.05 23.36
C ALA A 17 18.21 1.59 22.87
N VAL A 18 19.33 0.86 22.96
CA VAL A 18 19.38 -0.57 22.62
C VAL A 18 18.59 -1.41 23.62
N VAL A 19 18.66 -1.09 24.91
CA VAL A 19 17.87 -1.78 25.95
C VAL A 19 16.38 -1.47 25.80
N ALA A 20 16.00 -0.24 25.43
CA ALA A 20 14.60 0.11 25.16
C ALA A 20 14.02 -0.65 23.96
N THR A 21 14.82 -0.91 22.92
CA THR A 21 14.40 -1.76 21.78
C THR A 21 14.23 -3.24 22.15
N PHE A 22 14.90 -3.71 23.21
CA PHE A 22 14.76 -5.10 23.72
C PHE A 22 13.69 -5.25 24.80
N ILE A 23 13.30 -4.16 25.50
CA ILE A 23 12.34 -4.19 26.61
C ILE A 23 10.94 -3.73 26.17
N LEU A 24 10.82 -3.04 25.03
CA LEU A 24 9.50 -2.83 24.44
C LEU A 24 8.93 -4.22 24.11
N PRO A 25 7.79 -4.62 24.68
CA PRO A 25 7.19 -5.90 24.34
C PRO A 25 7.04 -5.90 22.83
N LYS A 26 7.70 -6.87 22.16
CA LYS A 26 7.34 -7.22 20.80
C LYS A 26 5.84 -7.40 20.83
N LYS A 27 5.09 -6.49 20.21
CA LYS A 27 3.63 -6.58 20.13
C LYS A 27 3.36 -8.00 19.67
N GLU A 28 2.87 -8.84 20.55
CA GLU A 28 2.58 -10.24 20.21
C GLU A 28 1.71 -10.21 18.97
N ILE A 29 2.21 -10.80 17.90
CA ILE A 29 1.44 -10.91 16.66
C ILE A 29 0.25 -11.79 17.04
N ARG A 30 -0.92 -11.19 17.13
CA ARG A 30 -2.15 -11.90 17.41
C ARG A 30 -2.30 -12.98 16.33
N LYS A 31 -2.11 -14.23 16.73
CA LYS A 31 -2.41 -15.39 15.89
C LYS A 31 -3.71 -15.95 16.42
N GLY A 32 -4.74 -15.87 15.63
CA GLY A 32 -6.07 -16.33 15.99
C GLY A 32 -6.76 -16.93 14.76
N HIS A 33 -8.06 -16.91 14.78
CA HIS A 33 -8.91 -17.16 13.64
C HIS A 33 -9.51 -15.83 13.17
N PRO A 34 -9.94 -15.72 11.92
CA PRO A 34 -10.67 -14.55 11.45
C PRO A 34 -11.93 -14.33 12.29
N ARG A 35 -12.13 -13.09 12.75
CA ARG A 35 -13.29 -12.71 13.57
C ARG A 35 -14.42 -12.19 12.70
N ASP A 36 -15.66 -12.44 13.10
CA ASP A 36 -16.81 -11.76 12.52
C ASP A 36 -17.30 -10.63 13.46
N TYR A 37 -18.26 -9.85 13.02
CA TYR A 37 -18.73 -8.63 13.67
C TYR A 37 -19.07 -8.80 15.16
N ALA A 38 -19.71 -9.90 15.56
CA ALA A 38 -20.09 -10.14 16.95
C ALA A 38 -18.87 -10.22 17.90
N GLU A 39 -17.78 -10.87 17.46
CA GLU A 39 -16.55 -10.98 18.23
C GLU A 39 -15.81 -9.64 18.29
N ILE A 40 -15.81 -8.89 17.19
CA ILE A 40 -15.22 -7.54 17.12
C ILE A 40 -15.97 -6.58 18.04
N ALA A 41 -17.30 -6.62 17.99
CA ALA A 41 -18.14 -5.78 18.85
C ALA A 41 -17.98 -6.11 20.34
N ALA A 42 -17.81 -7.39 20.69
CA ALA A 42 -17.56 -7.82 22.08
C ALA A 42 -16.16 -7.39 22.58
N ASP A 43 -15.16 -7.39 21.70
CA ASP A 43 -13.79 -6.91 22.00
C ASP A 43 -13.70 -5.38 22.02
N GLY A 44 -14.60 -4.69 21.28
CA GLY A 44 -14.64 -3.24 21.16
C GLY A 44 -13.57 -2.65 20.24
N THR A 45 -12.76 -3.49 19.57
CA THR A 45 -11.64 -3.05 18.73
C THR A 45 -11.64 -3.73 17.37
N LEU A 46 -11.65 -2.93 16.31
CA LEU A 46 -11.48 -3.36 14.91
C LEU A 46 -10.00 -3.25 14.51
N HIS A 47 -9.40 -4.35 14.12
CA HIS A 47 -8.01 -4.40 13.64
C HIS A 47 -7.97 -4.22 12.13
N ALA A 48 -7.47 -3.08 11.67
CA ALA A 48 -7.39 -2.73 10.25
C ALA A 48 -5.95 -2.70 9.76
N ALA A 49 -5.68 -3.37 8.64
CA ALA A 49 -4.44 -3.22 7.90
C ALA A 49 -4.61 -2.17 6.81
N THR A 50 -3.62 -1.32 6.63
CA THR A 50 -3.58 -0.34 5.55
C THR A 50 -2.16 -0.17 5.02
N GLU A 51 -1.97 0.62 3.97
CA GLU A 51 -0.66 1.00 3.47
C GLU A 51 -0.30 2.39 3.95
N TYR A 52 0.96 2.59 4.37
CA TYR A 52 1.47 3.91 4.71
C TYR A 52 1.88 4.65 3.44
N ASN A 53 1.10 5.63 3.06
CA ASN A 53 1.35 6.54 1.93
C ASN A 53 0.50 7.81 2.08
N SER A 54 0.75 8.82 1.27
CA SER A 54 0.10 10.15 1.34
C SER A 54 -1.41 10.16 1.08
N ILE A 55 -1.99 9.04 0.64
CA ILE A 55 -3.43 8.93 0.35
C ILE A 55 -4.13 8.07 1.40
N SER A 56 -3.55 6.90 1.75
CA SER A 56 -4.25 5.87 2.52
C SER A 56 -4.21 6.11 4.02
N PHE A 57 -3.00 6.28 4.53
CA PHE A 57 -2.71 6.51 5.94
C PHE A 57 -1.34 7.16 6.09
N TYR A 58 -1.27 8.27 6.80
CA TYR A 58 -0.02 8.98 7.11
C TYR A 58 -0.15 9.74 8.42
N VAL A 59 1.00 10.22 8.93
CA VAL A 59 1.08 11.06 10.12
C VAL A 59 1.32 12.50 9.68
N ASP A 60 0.43 13.41 10.07
CA ASP A 60 0.56 14.86 9.86
C ASP A 60 0.70 15.55 11.21
N GLY A 61 1.93 15.93 11.56
CA GLY A 61 2.25 16.42 12.89
C GLY A 61 1.93 15.38 13.97
N ASP A 62 0.99 15.68 14.86
CA ASP A 62 0.50 14.78 15.92
C ASP A 62 -0.81 14.06 15.54
N THR A 63 -1.27 14.23 14.30
CA THR A 63 -2.56 13.68 13.82
C THR A 63 -2.34 12.53 12.86
N LEU A 64 -3.19 11.51 12.97
CA LEU A 64 -3.30 10.44 11.97
C LEU A 64 -4.31 10.89 10.92
N SER A 65 -3.97 10.74 9.64
CA SER A 65 -4.76 11.19 8.52
C SER A 65 -4.69 10.20 7.35
N GLY A 66 -5.53 10.39 6.37
CA GLY A 66 -5.57 9.61 5.14
C GLY A 66 -6.95 9.06 4.84
N PHE A 67 -7.27 8.96 3.56
CA PHE A 67 -8.61 8.62 3.08
C PHE A 67 -9.13 7.30 3.67
N HIS A 68 -8.32 6.23 3.60
CA HIS A 68 -8.76 4.94 4.11
C HIS A 68 -8.80 4.90 5.64
N TYR A 69 -7.89 5.62 6.30
CA TYR A 69 -7.90 5.75 7.75
C TYR A 69 -9.15 6.49 8.24
N GLU A 70 -9.45 7.66 7.67
CA GLU A 70 -10.59 8.47 8.08
C GLU A 70 -11.92 7.75 7.84
N LEU A 71 -12.02 6.98 6.74
CA LEU A 71 -13.22 6.23 6.42
C LEU A 71 -13.44 5.06 7.41
N ILE A 72 -12.39 4.31 7.78
CA ILE A 72 -12.53 3.21 8.75
C ILE A 72 -12.77 3.72 10.18
N GLU A 73 -12.21 4.89 10.53
CA GLU A 73 -12.48 5.56 11.79
C GLU A 73 -13.94 6.03 11.88
N ALA A 74 -14.51 6.55 10.78
CA ALA A 74 -15.91 6.92 10.72
C ALA A 74 -16.81 5.70 10.95
N PHE A 75 -16.54 4.58 10.24
CA PHE A 75 -17.25 3.33 10.45
C PHE A 75 -17.19 2.87 11.93
N ALA A 76 -15.99 2.82 12.49
CA ALA A 76 -15.80 2.36 13.87
C ALA A 76 -16.54 3.22 14.88
N ARG A 77 -16.47 4.53 14.71
CA ARG A 77 -17.19 5.50 15.57
C ARG A 77 -18.71 5.28 15.54
N ASP A 78 -19.29 5.06 14.37
CA ASP A 78 -20.73 4.85 14.21
C ASP A 78 -21.19 3.51 14.81
N HIS A 79 -20.26 2.56 14.97
CA HIS A 79 -20.50 1.24 15.58
C HIS A 79 -20.00 1.14 17.03
N GLY A 80 -19.50 2.22 17.62
CA GLY A 80 -19.00 2.24 19.00
C GLY A 80 -17.71 1.44 19.20
N LEU A 81 -16.90 1.29 18.12
CA LEU A 81 -15.65 0.57 18.11
C LEU A 81 -14.44 1.52 18.14
N GLN A 82 -13.30 1.02 18.58
CA GLN A 82 -11.99 1.64 18.37
C GLN A 82 -11.30 1.01 17.16
N VAL A 83 -10.46 1.76 16.46
CA VAL A 83 -9.63 1.23 15.37
C VAL A 83 -8.20 1.00 15.86
N ALA A 84 -7.71 -0.21 15.70
CA ALA A 84 -6.28 -0.53 15.79
C ALA A 84 -5.70 -0.61 14.38
N ILE A 85 -5.24 0.55 13.85
CA ILE A 85 -4.65 0.61 12.51
C ILE A 85 -3.22 0.08 12.52
N THR A 86 -2.88 -0.75 11.54
CA THR A 86 -1.53 -1.29 11.34
C THR A 86 -1.09 -1.00 9.91
N PRO A 87 -0.07 -0.16 9.70
CA PRO A 87 0.54 -0.02 8.40
C PRO A 87 1.32 -1.28 8.04
N GLU A 88 0.92 -1.92 6.95
CA GLU A 88 1.56 -3.11 6.40
C GLU A 88 1.78 -2.89 4.90
N MET A 89 3.06 -2.80 4.49
CA MET A 89 3.41 -2.45 3.12
C MET A 89 3.26 -3.63 2.15
N SER A 90 3.48 -4.86 2.63
CA SER A 90 3.36 -6.06 1.81
C SER A 90 1.90 -6.46 1.61
N PHE A 91 1.47 -6.56 0.36
CA PHE A 91 0.13 -7.04 0.02
C PHE A 91 -0.09 -8.48 0.51
N ASN A 92 0.93 -9.35 0.33
CA ASN A 92 0.85 -10.74 0.77
C ASN A 92 0.71 -10.85 2.30
N GLU A 93 1.44 -10.04 3.07
CA GLU A 93 1.35 -9.99 4.53
C GLU A 93 -0.02 -9.47 5.00
N ARG A 94 -0.64 -8.54 4.27
CA ARG A 94 -2.03 -8.12 4.55
C ARG A 94 -3.01 -9.27 4.35
N LEU A 95 -2.90 -10.02 3.26
CA LEU A 95 -3.74 -11.18 2.98
C LEU A 95 -3.56 -12.28 4.02
N GLU A 96 -2.31 -12.62 4.36
CA GLU A 96 -2.00 -13.60 5.39
C GLU A 96 -2.53 -13.14 6.76
N GLY A 97 -2.36 -11.87 7.10
CA GLY A 97 -2.85 -11.29 8.34
C GLY A 97 -4.38 -11.35 8.47
N LEU A 98 -5.10 -11.21 7.35
CA LEU A 98 -6.55 -11.40 7.31
C LEU A 98 -6.93 -12.88 7.47
N ALA A 99 -6.22 -13.78 6.81
CA ALA A 99 -6.48 -15.21 6.87
C ALA A 99 -6.21 -15.83 8.26
N ASN A 100 -5.23 -15.30 8.99
CA ASN A 100 -4.85 -15.80 10.32
C ASN A 100 -5.46 -14.99 11.49
N GLY A 101 -6.36 -14.03 11.22
CA GLY A 101 -7.05 -13.22 12.23
C GLY A 101 -6.21 -12.15 12.91
N ARG A 102 -5.05 -11.81 12.35
CA ARG A 102 -4.26 -10.63 12.76
C ARG A 102 -5.00 -9.34 12.45
N PHE A 103 -5.69 -9.31 11.32
CA PHE A 103 -6.54 -8.22 10.86
C PHE A 103 -7.97 -8.69 10.65
N ASP A 104 -8.92 -7.80 10.85
CA ASP A 104 -10.35 -8.01 10.57
C ASP A 104 -10.70 -7.46 9.17
N VAL A 105 -10.03 -6.39 8.75
CA VAL A 105 -10.25 -5.71 7.48
C VAL A 105 -8.93 -5.22 6.88
N ILE A 106 -8.82 -5.32 5.56
CA ILE A 106 -7.81 -4.59 4.79
C ILE A 106 -8.47 -3.29 4.33
N ALA A 107 -8.18 -2.20 5.04
CA ALA A 107 -8.64 -0.85 4.73
C ALA A 107 -7.69 -0.18 3.73
N TYR A 108 -7.60 -0.76 2.54
CA TYR A 108 -6.79 -0.33 1.41
C TYR A 108 -7.45 -0.79 0.10
N GLY A 109 -7.18 -0.08 -0.98
CA GLY A 109 -7.76 -0.39 -2.27
C GLY A 109 -7.29 -1.73 -2.85
N ILE A 110 -8.16 -2.72 -2.85
CA ILE A 110 -7.93 -4.03 -3.47
C ILE A 110 -8.64 -4.07 -4.81
N LEU A 111 -7.91 -4.38 -5.87
CA LEU A 111 -8.50 -4.63 -7.18
C LEU A 111 -9.30 -5.94 -7.16
N ALA A 112 -10.57 -5.87 -7.52
CA ALA A 112 -11.50 -7.00 -7.46
C ALA A 112 -11.26 -8.00 -8.62
N THR A 113 -10.18 -8.80 -8.55
CA THR A 113 -9.91 -9.91 -9.49
C THR A 113 -10.72 -11.16 -9.11
N SER A 114 -10.93 -12.08 -10.07
CA SER A 114 -11.59 -13.35 -9.80
C SER A 114 -10.88 -14.15 -8.71
N GLU A 115 -9.54 -14.21 -8.78
CA GLU A 115 -8.70 -14.91 -7.82
C GLU A 115 -8.87 -14.38 -6.37
N LEU A 116 -8.90 -13.05 -6.20
CA LEU A 116 -9.09 -12.44 -4.89
C LEU A 116 -10.52 -12.64 -4.37
N LYS A 117 -11.52 -12.63 -5.24
CA LYS A 117 -12.90 -12.96 -4.85
C LYS A 117 -13.07 -14.40 -4.37
N ASP A 118 -12.22 -15.32 -4.80
CA ASP A 118 -12.21 -16.68 -4.29
C ASP A 118 -11.60 -16.78 -2.89
N SER A 119 -10.76 -15.84 -2.50
CA SER A 119 -10.05 -15.82 -1.21
C SER A 119 -10.65 -14.87 -0.18
N LEU A 120 -11.30 -13.78 -0.60
CA LEU A 120 -11.83 -12.71 0.24
C LEU A 120 -13.29 -12.43 -0.05
N LEU A 121 -13.95 -11.77 0.92
CA LEU A 121 -15.15 -10.98 0.67
C LEU A 121 -14.73 -9.53 0.45
N LEU A 122 -15.30 -8.89 -0.56
CA LEU A 122 -14.98 -7.51 -0.94
C LEU A 122 -16.18 -6.60 -0.69
N THR A 123 -15.92 -5.39 -0.17
CA THR A 123 -16.96 -4.35 -0.04
C THR A 123 -17.46 -3.89 -1.41
N SER A 124 -18.51 -3.09 -1.44
CA SER A 124 -18.79 -2.23 -2.60
C SER A 124 -17.53 -1.42 -2.96
N PRO A 125 -17.38 -1.04 -4.24
CA PRO A 125 -16.27 -0.20 -4.64
C PRO A 125 -16.21 1.10 -3.84
N ILE A 126 -15.04 1.38 -3.27
CA ILE A 126 -14.78 2.58 -2.47
C ILE A 126 -14.10 3.64 -3.33
N VAL A 127 -13.23 3.21 -4.23
CA VAL A 127 -12.42 4.10 -5.08
C VAL A 127 -12.42 3.62 -6.52
N LEU A 128 -12.47 4.57 -7.45
CA LEU A 128 -12.12 4.37 -8.86
C LEU A 128 -10.67 4.79 -9.06
N ASN A 129 -9.84 3.88 -9.56
CA ASN A 129 -8.44 4.15 -9.81
C ASN A 129 -7.94 3.38 -11.04
N ARG A 130 -6.74 3.67 -11.49
CA ARG A 130 -6.06 2.93 -12.56
C ARG A 130 -4.57 2.83 -12.27
N GLN A 131 -3.90 1.94 -12.97
CA GLN A 131 -2.45 1.83 -12.96
C GLN A 131 -1.86 2.75 -14.02
N VAL A 132 -0.81 3.49 -13.67
CA VAL A 132 -0.07 4.38 -14.56
C VAL A 132 1.40 4.05 -14.55
N LEU A 133 2.06 4.34 -15.66
CA LEU A 133 3.51 4.37 -15.74
C LEU A 133 4.02 5.68 -15.11
N VAL A 134 5.02 5.57 -14.28
CA VAL A 134 5.80 6.70 -13.78
C VAL A 134 7.16 6.66 -14.46
N GLN A 135 7.54 7.76 -15.10
CA GLN A 135 8.80 7.95 -15.79
C GLN A 135 9.29 9.38 -15.60
N ARG A 136 10.54 9.68 -15.92
CA ARG A 136 11.00 11.08 -15.92
C ARG A 136 10.47 11.81 -17.16
N LYS A 137 10.15 13.07 -17.01
CA LYS A 137 9.87 13.97 -18.15
C LYS A 137 11.13 14.11 -19.01
N THR A 138 10.92 14.36 -20.28
CA THR A 138 12.00 14.66 -21.25
C THR A 138 11.66 15.93 -22.01
N ASP A 139 12.69 16.71 -22.31
CA ASP A 139 12.59 17.87 -23.20
C ASP A 139 12.89 17.50 -24.67
N SER A 140 13.36 16.26 -24.90
CA SER A 140 13.67 15.76 -26.23
C SER A 140 12.49 15.00 -26.85
N PRO A 141 11.95 15.45 -27.99
CA PRO A 141 10.87 14.73 -28.66
C PRO A 141 11.29 13.35 -29.21
N ASP A 142 12.59 13.12 -29.38
CA ASP A 142 13.18 11.89 -29.95
C ASP A 142 13.82 11.00 -28.86
N ASP A 143 13.52 11.25 -27.59
CA ASP A 143 14.02 10.40 -26.50
C ASP A 143 13.43 8.99 -26.60
N SER A 144 14.26 8.03 -26.96
CA SER A 144 13.88 6.62 -27.11
C SER A 144 13.56 5.92 -25.78
N LEU A 145 13.91 6.55 -24.65
CA LEU A 145 13.56 6.05 -23.33
C LEU A 145 12.18 6.53 -22.89
N PHE A 146 11.69 7.65 -23.44
CA PHE A 146 10.40 8.17 -23.05
C PHE A 146 9.25 7.40 -23.69
N ILE A 147 8.40 6.83 -22.85
CA ILE A 147 7.25 6.02 -23.24
C ILE A 147 6.05 6.93 -23.51
N LYS A 148 5.58 6.96 -24.76
CA LYS A 148 4.42 7.76 -25.18
C LYS A 148 3.14 6.95 -25.24
N SER A 149 3.26 5.64 -25.45
CA SER A 149 2.13 4.71 -25.56
C SER A 149 2.45 3.36 -24.94
N GLN A 150 1.42 2.53 -24.76
CA GLN A 150 1.61 1.17 -24.26
C GLN A 150 2.48 0.29 -25.20
N LEU A 151 2.50 0.58 -26.50
CA LEU A 151 3.31 -0.15 -27.48
C LEU A 151 4.82 0.05 -27.26
N ASP A 152 5.22 1.21 -26.73
CA ASP A 152 6.62 1.54 -26.45
C ASP A 152 7.17 0.78 -25.23
N LEU A 153 6.32 0.04 -24.50
CA LEU A 153 6.71 -0.80 -23.36
C LEU A 153 7.40 -2.11 -23.76
N ALA A 154 7.34 -2.48 -25.04
CA ALA A 154 8.03 -3.65 -25.57
C ALA A 154 9.52 -3.64 -25.19
N GLY A 155 9.99 -4.73 -24.55
CA GLY A 155 11.39 -4.88 -24.11
C GLY A 155 11.79 -4.01 -22.91
N LYS A 156 10.90 -3.22 -22.33
CA LYS A 156 11.20 -2.38 -21.16
C LYS A 156 11.05 -3.15 -19.85
N THR A 157 11.78 -2.73 -18.82
CA THR A 157 11.68 -3.26 -17.45
C THR A 157 10.88 -2.32 -16.57
N LEU A 158 9.73 -2.77 -16.09
CA LEU A 158 8.87 -2.02 -15.18
C LEU A 158 9.08 -2.48 -13.74
N ASN A 159 9.39 -1.54 -12.85
CA ASN A 159 9.51 -1.82 -11.42
C ASN A 159 8.13 -1.69 -10.77
N VAL A 160 7.79 -2.66 -9.93
CA VAL A 160 6.52 -2.73 -9.20
C VAL A 160 6.77 -3.13 -7.75
N VAL A 161 5.88 -2.77 -6.86
CA VAL A 161 5.90 -3.30 -5.49
C VAL A 161 5.67 -4.81 -5.55
N GLU A 162 6.42 -5.56 -4.75
CA GLU A 162 6.31 -7.01 -4.67
C GLU A 162 4.87 -7.47 -4.39
N GLY A 163 4.41 -8.48 -5.13
CA GLY A 163 3.06 -9.02 -5.02
C GLY A 163 1.94 -8.07 -5.47
N SER A 164 2.29 -6.94 -6.10
CA SER A 164 1.29 -5.98 -6.59
C SER A 164 0.35 -6.60 -7.62
N PRO A 165 -0.96 -6.34 -7.53
CA PRO A 165 -1.92 -6.75 -8.57
C PRO A 165 -1.61 -6.22 -9.98
N SER A 166 -0.79 -5.16 -10.10
CA SER A 166 -0.34 -4.63 -11.38
C SER A 166 0.50 -5.62 -12.18
N ILE A 167 1.15 -6.59 -11.53
CA ILE A 167 1.96 -7.63 -12.18
C ILE A 167 1.14 -8.40 -13.22
N LEU A 168 -0.06 -8.85 -12.83
CA LEU A 168 -0.95 -9.56 -13.75
C LEU A 168 -1.36 -8.67 -14.94
N ARG A 169 -1.65 -7.40 -14.68
CA ARG A 169 -2.01 -6.45 -15.74
C ARG A 169 -0.86 -6.23 -16.73
N ILE A 170 0.37 -6.06 -16.23
CA ILE A 170 1.55 -5.86 -17.08
C ILE A 170 1.81 -7.10 -17.94
N ARG A 171 1.68 -8.30 -17.37
CA ARG A 171 1.81 -9.57 -18.16
C ARG A 171 0.75 -9.65 -19.26
N ASN A 172 -0.50 -9.34 -18.94
CA ASN A 172 -1.58 -9.33 -19.93
C ASN A 172 -1.31 -8.28 -21.02
N LEU A 173 -0.82 -7.10 -20.64
CA LEU A 173 -0.47 -6.05 -21.59
C LEU A 173 0.65 -6.50 -22.55
N GLY A 174 1.68 -7.20 -22.04
CA GLY A 174 2.71 -7.79 -22.89
C GLY A 174 2.11 -8.75 -23.94
N ASN A 175 1.18 -9.60 -23.52
CA ASN A 175 0.45 -10.49 -24.46
C ASN A 175 -0.37 -9.70 -25.49
N GLU A 176 -1.05 -8.63 -25.06
CA GLU A 176 -1.87 -7.77 -25.92
C GLU A 176 -1.03 -7.05 -27.00
N ILE A 177 0.15 -6.57 -26.65
CA ILE A 177 1.07 -5.91 -27.60
C ILE A 177 1.91 -6.89 -28.41
N GLY A 178 1.89 -8.18 -28.08
CA GLY A 178 2.64 -9.23 -28.77
C GLY A 178 4.16 -9.21 -28.48
N ASP A 179 4.58 -8.64 -27.35
CA ASP A 179 6.00 -8.54 -26.98
C ASP A 179 6.17 -8.69 -25.45
N THR A 180 7.41 -8.88 -25.01
CA THR A 180 7.73 -9.04 -23.59
C THR A 180 7.89 -7.68 -22.90
N ILE A 181 7.17 -7.50 -21.79
CA ILE A 181 7.45 -6.46 -20.81
C ILE A 181 8.08 -7.13 -19.60
N TYR A 182 9.30 -6.74 -19.25
CA TYR A 182 9.99 -7.28 -18.09
C TYR A 182 9.47 -6.66 -16.81
N ILE A 183 9.27 -7.47 -15.77
CA ILE A 183 8.78 -7.02 -14.47
C ILE A 183 9.89 -7.24 -13.45
N LYS A 184 10.21 -6.19 -12.69
CA LYS A 184 11.09 -6.25 -11.54
C LYS A 184 10.29 -5.93 -10.28
N GLU A 185 10.03 -6.93 -9.49
CA GLU A 185 9.41 -6.78 -8.17
C GLU A 185 10.44 -6.21 -7.18
N VAL A 186 10.01 -5.24 -6.40
CA VAL A 186 10.86 -4.54 -5.43
C VAL A 186 10.27 -4.75 -4.04
N GLU A 187 11.01 -5.46 -3.21
CA GLU A 187 10.66 -5.72 -1.81
C GLU A 187 10.86 -4.47 -0.93
N LYS A 188 10.12 -4.38 0.17
CA LYS A 188 10.27 -3.39 1.25
C LYS A 188 9.97 -1.94 0.87
N TYR A 189 9.67 -1.66 -0.38
CA TYR A 189 9.29 -0.33 -0.85
C TYR A 189 7.81 -0.30 -1.22
N GLY A 190 7.14 0.80 -0.87
CA GLY A 190 5.82 1.12 -1.39
C GLY A 190 5.91 1.92 -2.70
N SER A 191 4.76 2.24 -3.25
CA SER A 191 4.66 2.96 -4.52
C SER A 191 5.37 4.32 -4.50
N GLU A 192 5.30 5.08 -3.41
CA GLU A 192 5.94 6.39 -3.30
C GLU A 192 7.46 6.32 -3.34
N GLN A 193 8.05 5.29 -2.72
CA GLN A 193 9.49 5.07 -2.78
C GLN A 193 9.94 4.71 -4.21
N LEU A 194 9.16 3.90 -4.94
CA LEU A 194 9.46 3.61 -6.34
C LEU A 194 9.37 4.88 -7.20
N ILE A 195 8.37 5.74 -6.96
CA ILE A 195 8.23 7.03 -7.65
C ILE A 195 9.45 7.92 -7.38
N ALA A 196 9.93 7.96 -6.13
CA ALA A 196 11.12 8.71 -5.77
C ALA A 196 12.37 8.19 -6.49
N LEU A 197 12.55 6.86 -6.59
CA LEU A 197 13.66 6.26 -7.35
C LEU A 197 13.61 6.63 -8.84
N VAL A 198 12.41 6.70 -9.44
CA VAL A 198 12.26 7.20 -10.82
C VAL A 198 12.64 8.66 -10.90
N ALA A 199 12.16 9.49 -9.99
CA ALA A 199 12.43 10.93 -9.99
C ALA A 199 13.93 11.26 -9.85
N HIS A 200 14.67 10.45 -9.06
CA HIS A 200 16.11 10.58 -8.88
C HIS A 200 16.95 9.92 -9.99
N GLY A 201 16.35 9.08 -10.83
CA GLY A 201 17.05 8.41 -11.93
C GLY A 201 17.70 7.08 -11.58
N ASP A 202 17.39 6.53 -10.41
CA ASP A 202 17.89 5.22 -9.97
C ASP A 202 17.23 4.07 -10.73
N ILE A 203 15.99 4.28 -11.18
CA ILE A 203 15.24 3.40 -12.07
C ILE A 203 14.55 4.25 -13.15
N ASP A 204 14.27 3.63 -14.30
CA ASP A 204 13.67 4.37 -15.42
C ASP A 204 12.14 4.40 -15.32
N TYR A 205 11.52 3.28 -14.94
CA TYR A 205 10.08 3.11 -14.95
C TYR A 205 9.58 2.44 -13.68
N ALA A 206 8.47 2.95 -13.15
CA ALA A 206 7.68 2.27 -12.12
C ALA A 206 6.21 2.23 -12.54
N VAL A 207 5.45 1.28 -11.99
CA VAL A 207 3.98 1.23 -12.15
C VAL A 207 3.34 1.28 -10.78
N CYS A 208 2.39 2.20 -10.64
CA CYS A 208 1.62 2.35 -9.40
C CYS A 208 0.21 2.90 -9.70
N GLU A 209 -0.57 3.05 -8.65
CA GLU A 209 -1.89 3.66 -8.70
C GLU A 209 -1.81 5.16 -9.05
N GLU A 210 -2.69 5.62 -9.94
CA GLU A 210 -2.71 7.01 -10.41
C GLU A 210 -2.89 8.02 -9.27
N SER A 211 -3.71 7.70 -8.28
CA SER A 211 -3.93 8.59 -7.12
C SER A 211 -2.62 8.88 -6.36
N ILE A 212 -1.81 7.85 -6.12
CA ILE A 212 -0.50 7.98 -5.47
C ILE A 212 0.48 8.74 -6.38
N ALA A 213 0.50 8.40 -7.67
CA ALA A 213 1.36 9.06 -8.63
C ALA A 213 1.05 10.56 -8.77
N ARG A 214 -0.24 10.95 -8.74
CA ARG A 214 -0.67 12.35 -8.77
C ARG A 214 -0.22 13.11 -7.53
N ALA A 215 -0.45 12.56 -6.34
CA ALA A 215 0.00 13.18 -5.10
C ALA A 215 1.52 13.38 -5.07
N ALA A 216 2.28 12.39 -5.55
CA ALA A 216 3.73 12.49 -5.65
C ALA A 216 4.18 13.51 -6.71
N ALA A 217 3.47 13.65 -7.84
CA ALA A 217 3.81 14.58 -8.92
C ALA A 217 3.73 16.05 -8.49
N ASP A 218 2.91 16.39 -7.50
CA ASP A 218 2.84 17.74 -6.93
C ASP A 218 4.17 18.15 -6.26
N SER A 219 4.87 17.17 -5.67
CA SER A 219 6.18 17.39 -5.01
C SER A 219 7.38 17.05 -5.91
N LEU A 220 7.18 16.27 -6.96
CA LEU A 220 8.21 15.78 -7.88
C LEU A 220 7.87 16.17 -9.32
N PRO A 221 8.00 17.47 -9.69
CA PRO A 221 7.53 17.99 -10.98
C PRO A 221 8.29 17.40 -12.20
N GLN A 222 9.40 16.71 -11.98
CA GLN A 222 10.21 16.07 -13.04
C GLN A 222 9.65 14.73 -13.52
N ILE A 223 8.59 14.17 -12.87
CA ILE A 223 7.98 12.92 -13.33
C ILE A 223 6.83 13.16 -14.30
N ASP A 224 6.61 12.20 -15.19
CA ASP A 224 5.45 12.07 -16.07
C ASP A 224 4.66 10.82 -15.67
N ILE A 225 3.34 10.94 -15.67
CA ILE A 225 2.39 9.89 -15.27
C ILE A 225 1.25 9.71 -16.28
N ASN A 226 1.43 10.20 -17.50
CA ASN A 226 0.34 10.27 -18.49
C ASN A 226 0.07 8.94 -19.18
N THR A 227 1.03 8.01 -19.19
CA THR A 227 0.85 6.70 -19.84
C THR A 227 0.10 5.73 -18.93
N ALA A 228 -1.16 5.43 -19.28
CA ALA A 228 -1.99 4.48 -18.55
C ALA A 228 -1.55 3.03 -18.83
N ILE A 229 -1.39 2.23 -17.79
CA ILE A 229 -1.13 0.78 -17.86
C ILE A 229 -2.43 -0.01 -17.83
N SER A 230 -3.46 0.48 -17.13
CA SER A 230 -4.78 -0.14 -17.11
C SER A 230 -5.89 0.86 -17.42
N PHE A 231 -7.07 0.32 -17.73
CA PHE A 231 -8.31 1.11 -17.65
C PHE A 231 -8.60 1.46 -16.17
N THR A 232 -9.52 2.42 -15.97
CA THR A 232 -10.08 2.72 -14.66
C THR A 232 -10.85 1.50 -14.15
N GLN A 233 -10.59 1.11 -12.92
CA GLN A 233 -11.12 -0.07 -12.27
C GLN A 233 -11.65 0.28 -10.88
N PHE A 234 -12.48 -0.60 -10.36
CA PHE A 234 -13.05 -0.50 -9.03
C PHE A 234 -12.11 -1.12 -7.99
N TYR A 235 -11.88 -0.41 -6.91
CA TYR A 235 -11.11 -0.87 -5.77
C TYR A 235 -12.00 -0.93 -4.53
N SER A 236 -11.91 -2.02 -3.80
CA SER A 236 -12.72 -2.36 -2.63
C SER A 236 -11.85 -2.65 -1.41
N TRP A 237 -12.41 -2.62 -0.22
CA TRP A 237 -11.78 -3.21 0.95
C TRP A 237 -12.06 -4.71 1.00
N GLY A 238 -11.23 -5.45 1.78
CA GLY A 238 -11.34 -6.89 1.92
C GLY A 238 -11.52 -7.32 3.36
N VAL A 239 -12.40 -8.30 3.56
CA VAL A 239 -12.57 -9.02 4.83
C VAL A 239 -12.46 -10.52 4.60
N SER A 240 -12.25 -11.28 5.67
CA SER A 240 -12.21 -12.74 5.58
C SER A 240 -13.51 -13.33 5.04
N LYS A 241 -13.44 -14.45 4.33
CA LYS A 241 -14.60 -15.28 3.97
C LYS A 241 -15.42 -15.72 5.19
N GLN A 242 -14.81 -15.73 6.37
CA GLN A 242 -15.44 -16.11 7.63
C GLN A 242 -16.13 -14.94 8.34
N SER A 243 -16.10 -13.72 7.74
CA SER A 243 -16.61 -12.50 8.35
C SER A 243 -17.74 -11.85 7.51
N PRO A 244 -18.80 -12.58 7.16
CA PRO A 244 -19.87 -12.06 6.30
C PRO A 244 -20.71 -10.97 6.97
N VAL A 245 -20.87 -11.00 8.31
CA VAL A 245 -21.64 -9.98 9.04
C VAL A 245 -20.84 -8.67 9.14
N LEU A 246 -19.51 -8.76 9.27
CA LEU A 246 -18.64 -7.58 9.18
C LEU A 246 -18.74 -6.93 7.80
N LEU A 247 -18.71 -7.73 6.72
CA LEU A 247 -18.93 -7.22 5.37
C LEU A 247 -20.26 -6.47 5.26
N ASP A 248 -21.34 -7.09 5.72
CA ASP A 248 -22.69 -6.51 5.67
C ASP A 248 -22.76 -5.18 6.43
N SER A 249 -22.06 -5.08 7.55
CA SER A 249 -21.97 -3.84 8.35
C SER A 249 -21.21 -2.74 7.60
N LEU A 250 -20.08 -3.09 6.95
CA LEU A 250 -19.30 -2.15 6.12
C LEU A 250 -20.06 -1.69 4.86
N LEU A 251 -20.97 -2.51 4.33
CA LEU A 251 -21.77 -2.15 3.15
C LEU A 251 -22.92 -1.18 3.45
N ARG A 252 -23.33 -1.07 4.70
CA ARG A 252 -24.44 -0.20 5.15
C ARG A 252 -24.00 1.17 5.65
N HIS A 253 -22.70 1.37 5.78
CA HIS A 253 -22.06 2.62 6.19
C HIS A 253 -21.74 3.49 4.97
#